data_129e28a2eb6b4f7478d22638d711ac34
#
_entry.id   129e28a2eb6b4f7478d22638d711ac34
#
_cell.length_a   1.000
_cell.length_b   1.000
_cell.length_c   1.000
_cell.angle_alpha   90.00
_cell.angle_beta   90.00
_cell.angle_gamma   90.00
#
_symmetry.space_group_name_H-M   'P 1'
#
loop_
_entity.id
_entity.type
_entity.pdbx_description
1 polymer ?
#
loop_
_entity_poly.entity_id
_entity_poly.type
_entity_poly.pdbx_seq_one_letter_code
_entity_poly.pdbx_strand_id
1 'polypeptide(L)'
;MTFGSSPCLSSEWGHEYFRKIRSFFEKTGMDVFEHDGSYSGDPCASTTHAFHKGLEDSQWTQRSMLEDTYKWMRATGIYMNVPDMGTMLIGSSKCGVGYREVNWSLPRDRQIILGRQNIFDGTWKRNPGDGWTFTPLVQYHGGGAAATLEPLDEHLDAYKAHMIQNYGSGVQSCYRGFRLYDTDRTKEAVKEIIAWYKEHRDILNSDIIHLRRPDGRDWDGIMHVNPSLEEKGFVMLYNPTGEEITRTISLPLYYTGLTRMARISERGGKARRVRLDREYNAEVKVTIPADGYTWLVIK
;
A
#
# COMPACT_ATOMS: atom_id res chain seq x y z
N MET A 1 31.35 2.23 -1.77
CA MET A 1 31.12 0.82 -2.12
C MET A 1 30.46 0.83 -3.49
N THR A 2 31.14 0.36 -4.50
CA THR A 2 30.56 0.27 -5.85
C THR A 2 29.72 -1.00 -5.84
N PHE A 3 28.41 -0.90 -5.99
CA PHE A 3 27.59 -2.06 -6.28
C PHE A 3 28.16 -2.67 -7.58
N GLY A 4 28.33 -3.98 -7.60
CA GLY A 4 28.82 -4.67 -8.79
C GLY A 4 27.90 -4.40 -9.98
N SER A 5 28.43 -4.50 -11.19
CA SER A 5 27.63 -4.40 -12.40
C SER A 5 26.63 -5.56 -12.47
N SER A 6 25.41 -5.26 -12.85
CA SER A 6 24.40 -6.30 -13.10
C SER A 6 24.76 -7.05 -14.38
N PRO A 7 24.62 -8.40 -14.41
CA PRO A 7 24.75 -9.12 -15.66
C PRO A 7 23.71 -8.65 -16.69
N CYS A 8 24.08 -8.59 -17.95
CA CYS A 8 23.16 -8.21 -19.01
C CYS A 8 22.05 -9.27 -19.15
N LEU A 9 20.80 -8.86 -18.91
CA LEU A 9 19.65 -9.76 -19.02
C LEU A 9 19.40 -10.21 -20.48
N SER A 10 19.81 -9.40 -21.45
CA SER A 10 19.72 -9.75 -22.89
C SER A 10 20.95 -10.51 -23.38
N SER A 11 21.54 -11.32 -22.53
CA SER A 11 22.56 -12.31 -22.86
C SER A 11 21.99 -13.72 -22.73
N GLU A 12 22.75 -14.72 -23.18
CA GLU A 12 22.44 -16.14 -22.99
C GLU A 12 22.23 -16.46 -21.50
N TRP A 13 23.04 -15.85 -20.63
CA TRP A 13 22.92 -15.99 -19.20
C TRP A 13 21.54 -15.50 -18.70
N GLY A 14 21.12 -14.32 -19.15
CA GLY A 14 19.83 -13.74 -18.73
C GLY A 14 18.63 -14.59 -19.17
N HIS A 15 18.66 -15.08 -20.41
CA HIS A 15 17.63 -15.99 -20.92
C HIS A 15 17.56 -17.29 -20.13
N GLU A 16 18.71 -17.90 -19.81
CA GLU A 16 18.77 -19.11 -19.00
C GLU A 16 18.29 -18.85 -17.55
N TYR A 17 18.65 -17.70 -16.99
CA TYR A 17 18.23 -17.30 -15.65
C TYR A 17 16.70 -17.21 -15.55
N PHE A 18 16.03 -16.50 -16.46
CA PHE A 18 14.58 -16.39 -16.46
C PHE A 18 13.89 -17.71 -16.82
N ARG A 19 14.48 -18.52 -17.66
CA ARG A 19 13.98 -19.87 -17.91
C ARG A 19 13.99 -20.73 -16.64
N LYS A 20 15.04 -20.64 -15.83
CA LYS A 20 15.11 -21.33 -14.53
C LYS A 20 14.08 -20.78 -13.54
N ILE A 21 13.87 -19.48 -13.49
CA ILE A 21 12.83 -18.89 -12.64
C ILE A 21 11.46 -19.44 -13.03
N ARG A 22 11.09 -19.41 -14.29
CA ARG A 22 9.81 -19.95 -14.77
C ARG A 22 9.66 -21.44 -14.39
N SER A 23 10.66 -22.24 -14.67
CA SER A 23 10.65 -23.68 -14.32
C SER A 23 10.54 -23.90 -12.80
N PHE A 24 11.12 -23.03 -11.98
CA PHE A 24 10.99 -23.09 -10.53
C PHE A 24 9.54 -22.87 -10.08
N PHE A 25 8.89 -21.83 -10.56
CA PHE A 25 7.49 -21.54 -10.24
C PHE A 25 6.55 -22.65 -10.72
N GLU A 26 6.73 -23.13 -11.94
CA GLU A 26 5.96 -24.27 -12.50
C GLU A 26 6.07 -25.54 -11.67
N LYS A 27 7.26 -25.83 -11.13
CA LYS A 27 7.51 -27.05 -10.34
C LYS A 27 7.07 -26.94 -8.88
N THR A 28 7.16 -25.74 -8.30
CA THR A 28 6.90 -25.54 -6.87
C THR A 28 5.49 -25.08 -6.57
N GLY A 29 4.81 -24.48 -7.55
CA GLY A 29 3.48 -23.89 -7.36
C GLY A 29 3.48 -22.67 -6.44
N MET A 30 4.58 -21.93 -6.36
CA MET A 30 4.64 -20.71 -5.55
C MET A 30 3.78 -19.60 -6.15
N ASP A 31 3.11 -18.85 -5.29
CA ASP A 31 2.11 -17.84 -5.67
C ASP A 31 2.65 -16.41 -5.69
N VAL A 32 3.85 -16.16 -5.16
CA VAL A 32 4.42 -14.82 -5.04
C VAL A 32 5.83 -14.78 -5.60
N PHE A 33 6.06 -13.80 -6.47
CA PHE A 33 7.39 -13.44 -6.96
C PHE A 33 7.79 -12.07 -6.44
N GLU A 34 8.84 -12.00 -5.64
CA GLU A 34 9.47 -10.75 -5.23
C GLU A 34 10.74 -10.53 -6.06
N HIS A 35 10.81 -9.38 -6.73
CA HIS A 35 11.96 -8.99 -7.55
C HIS A 35 12.38 -7.57 -7.20
N ASP A 36 13.30 -7.42 -6.28
CA ASP A 36 13.96 -6.16 -5.98
C ASP A 36 15.08 -5.92 -7.00
N GLY A 37 15.03 -4.79 -7.69
CA GLY A 37 15.98 -4.52 -8.78
C GLY A 37 15.41 -4.80 -10.19
N SER A 38 14.10 -4.71 -10.35
CA SER A 38 13.41 -4.76 -11.65
C SER A 38 13.67 -3.53 -12.52
N TYR A 39 14.91 -3.08 -12.55
CA TYR A 39 15.37 -1.93 -13.32
C TYR A 39 15.56 -2.31 -14.80
N SER A 40 15.65 -1.29 -15.67
CA SER A 40 15.82 -1.49 -17.11
C SER A 40 17.12 -2.23 -17.50
N GLY A 41 17.97 -2.55 -16.52
CA GLY A 41 19.31 -3.10 -16.72
C GLY A 41 20.35 -2.02 -16.98
N ASP A 42 21.61 -2.34 -16.70
CA ASP A 42 22.75 -1.47 -17.04
C ASP A 42 22.96 -1.45 -18.56
N PRO A 43 23.37 -0.31 -19.15
CA PRO A 43 23.77 -0.28 -20.55
C PRO A 43 24.89 -1.29 -20.83
N CYS A 44 24.69 -2.13 -21.85
CA CYS A 44 25.65 -3.15 -22.22
C CYS A 44 26.21 -2.88 -23.63
N ALA A 45 27.51 -2.61 -23.69
CA ALA A 45 28.19 -2.34 -24.95
C ALA A 45 28.71 -3.61 -25.67
N SER A 46 28.40 -4.80 -25.15
CA SER A 46 28.78 -6.05 -25.83
C SER A 46 28.12 -6.17 -27.20
N THR A 47 28.90 -6.56 -28.19
CA THR A 47 28.42 -6.90 -29.54
C THR A 47 28.39 -8.42 -29.78
N THR A 48 28.65 -9.20 -28.73
CA THR A 48 28.71 -10.66 -28.82
C THR A 48 27.48 -11.34 -28.21
N HIS A 49 26.64 -10.59 -27.51
CA HIS A 49 25.38 -11.12 -26.98
C HIS A 49 24.38 -11.33 -28.12
N ALA A 50 23.70 -12.48 -28.13
CA ALA A 50 22.79 -12.86 -29.22
C ALA A 50 21.49 -12.06 -29.25
N PHE A 51 21.09 -11.43 -28.13
CA PHE A 51 19.76 -10.84 -27.96
C PHE A 51 19.73 -9.31 -27.97
N HIS A 52 20.87 -8.65 -28.19
CA HIS A 52 20.96 -7.20 -28.48
C HIS A 52 22.18 -6.92 -29.36
N LYS A 53 22.17 -5.79 -30.04
CA LYS A 53 23.22 -5.41 -31.01
C LYS A 53 24.40 -4.69 -30.37
N GLY A 54 24.14 -3.94 -29.29
CA GLY A 54 25.15 -3.14 -28.61
C GLY A 54 24.53 -2.18 -27.60
N LEU A 55 25.20 -1.06 -27.38
CA LEU A 55 24.81 -0.08 -26.36
C LEU A 55 23.43 0.51 -26.62
N GLU A 56 23.08 0.77 -27.88
CA GLU A 56 21.89 1.53 -28.26
C GLU A 56 20.60 0.81 -27.95
N ASP A 57 20.57 -0.52 -28.01
CA ASP A 57 19.36 -1.32 -27.84
C ASP A 57 19.36 -2.20 -26.57
N SER A 58 20.48 -2.25 -25.86
CA SER A 58 20.68 -3.17 -24.73
C SER A 58 19.66 -2.99 -23.60
N GLN A 59 19.36 -1.76 -23.21
CA GLN A 59 18.39 -1.49 -22.15
C GLN A 59 16.93 -1.79 -22.59
N TRP A 60 16.62 -1.51 -23.84
CA TRP A 60 15.31 -1.83 -24.40
C TRP A 60 15.04 -3.35 -24.42
N THR A 61 16.02 -4.11 -24.89
CA THR A 61 15.89 -5.58 -24.96
C THR A 61 15.83 -6.23 -23.59
N GLN A 62 16.61 -5.75 -22.62
CA GLN A 62 16.54 -6.19 -21.21
C GLN A 62 15.18 -5.90 -20.61
N ARG A 63 14.64 -4.70 -20.84
CA ARG A 63 13.30 -4.33 -20.41
C ARG A 63 12.23 -5.23 -21.00
N SER A 64 12.30 -5.49 -22.31
CA SER A 64 11.34 -6.35 -23.00
C SER A 64 11.32 -7.76 -22.42
N MET A 65 12.47 -8.30 -22.05
CA MET A 65 12.57 -9.59 -21.38
C MET A 65 11.90 -9.60 -19.98
N LEU A 66 12.11 -8.55 -19.19
CA LEU A 66 11.45 -8.39 -17.89
C LEU A 66 9.92 -8.31 -18.07
N GLU A 67 9.47 -7.49 -19.04
CA GLU A 67 8.05 -7.32 -19.33
C GLU A 67 7.39 -8.64 -19.74
N ASP A 68 8.02 -9.42 -20.59
CA ASP A 68 7.52 -10.74 -21.01
C ASP A 68 7.45 -11.72 -19.84
N THR A 69 8.43 -11.66 -18.95
CA THR A 69 8.43 -12.50 -17.74
C THR A 69 7.29 -12.11 -16.80
N TYR A 70 7.07 -10.82 -16.56
CA TYR A 70 5.99 -10.34 -15.71
C TYR A 70 4.60 -10.62 -16.29
N LYS A 71 4.44 -10.48 -17.61
CA LYS A 71 3.20 -10.86 -18.32
C LYS A 71 2.90 -12.35 -18.17
N TRP A 72 3.92 -13.20 -18.30
CA TRP A 72 3.77 -14.63 -18.08
C TRP A 72 3.34 -14.94 -16.63
N MET A 73 4.01 -14.36 -15.62
CA MET A 73 3.65 -14.56 -14.21
C MET A 73 2.21 -14.14 -13.94
N ARG A 74 1.80 -12.98 -14.45
CA ARG A 74 0.44 -12.50 -14.29
C ARG A 74 -0.59 -13.43 -14.95
N ALA A 75 -0.30 -13.93 -16.14
CA ALA A 75 -1.18 -14.86 -16.87
C ALA A 75 -1.32 -16.21 -16.14
N THR A 76 -0.33 -16.60 -15.36
CA THR A 76 -0.35 -17.83 -14.55
C THR A 76 -0.84 -17.63 -13.11
N GLY A 77 -1.28 -16.41 -12.75
CA GLY A 77 -1.83 -16.11 -11.43
C GLY A 77 -0.80 -15.84 -10.34
N ILE A 78 0.47 -15.71 -10.68
CA ILE A 78 1.54 -15.38 -9.72
C ILE A 78 1.46 -13.89 -9.36
N TYR A 79 1.33 -13.60 -8.07
CA TYR A 79 1.40 -12.22 -7.57
C TYR A 79 2.84 -11.71 -7.63
N MET A 80 3.00 -10.50 -8.15
CA MET A 80 4.33 -9.88 -8.28
C MET A 80 4.48 -8.71 -7.31
N ASN A 81 5.50 -8.79 -6.47
CA ASN A 81 5.96 -7.72 -5.61
C ASN A 81 7.26 -7.16 -6.18
N VAL A 82 7.14 -6.20 -7.09
CA VAL A 82 8.28 -5.57 -7.77
C VAL A 82 8.31 -4.07 -7.47
N PRO A 83 9.50 -3.44 -7.33
CA PRO A 83 9.62 -2.02 -7.09
C PRO A 83 8.96 -1.20 -8.19
N ASP A 84 8.37 -0.09 -7.78
CA ASP A 84 7.72 0.82 -8.70
C ASP A 84 8.73 1.76 -9.36
N MET A 85 9.17 1.40 -10.51
CA MET A 85 10.00 2.25 -11.37
C MET A 85 9.18 3.01 -12.41
N GLY A 86 7.86 3.14 -12.20
CA GLY A 86 6.95 3.94 -13.02
C GLY A 86 6.75 3.43 -14.44
N THR A 87 7.81 3.12 -15.14
CA THR A 87 7.79 2.71 -16.55
C THR A 87 7.89 1.20 -16.76
N MET A 88 8.23 0.44 -15.72
CA MET A 88 8.50 -1.00 -15.80
C MET A 88 7.25 -1.87 -15.63
N LEU A 89 6.16 -1.29 -15.18
CA LEU A 89 5.04 -2.04 -14.60
C LEU A 89 3.89 -2.30 -15.56
N ILE A 90 4.14 -2.20 -16.86
CA ILE A 90 3.13 -2.56 -17.85
C ILE A 90 2.80 -4.05 -17.69
N GLY A 91 1.59 -4.32 -17.26
CA GLY A 91 1.11 -5.68 -17.07
C GLY A 91 1.53 -6.37 -15.77
N SER A 92 2.35 -5.76 -14.91
CA SER A 92 2.67 -6.28 -13.59
C SER A 92 1.62 -5.89 -12.55
N SER A 93 1.56 -6.64 -11.45
CA SER A 93 0.84 -6.20 -10.25
C SER A 93 1.49 -4.97 -9.68
N LYS A 94 0.71 -4.17 -8.99
CA LYS A 94 1.23 -2.97 -8.35
C LYS A 94 1.98 -3.31 -7.08
N CYS A 95 2.91 -2.45 -6.76
CA CYS A 95 3.71 -2.57 -5.59
C CYS A 95 4.09 -1.18 -5.08
N GLY A 96 4.58 -1.09 -3.88
CA GLY A 96 5.20 0.11 -3.36
C GLY A 96 4.29 1.32 -3.21
N VAL A 97 2.97 1.16 -3.06
CA VAL A 97 2.13 2.26 -2.58
C VAL A 97 2.63 2.63 -1.19
N GLY A 98 3.06 3.87 -1.03
CA GLY A 98 3.69 4.29 0.21
C GLY A 98 5.16 3.88 0.35
N TYR A 99 5.74 3.20 -0.62
CA TYR A 99 7.16 2.87 -0.61
C TYR A 99 8.02 4.12 -0.78
N ARG A 100 8.85 4.38 0.22
CA ARG A 100 9.92 5.38 0.20
C ARG A 100 11.01 4.92 1.15
N GLU A 101 12.20 4.67 0.65
CA GLU A 101 13.33 4.21 1.48
C GLU A 101 13.63 5.16 2.65
N VAL A 102 13.51 6.45 2.43
CA VAL A 102 13.71 7.44 3.49
C VAL A 102 12.76 7.32 4.66
N ASN A 103 11.56 6.77 4.46
CA ASN A 103 10.55 6.68 5.53
C ASN A 103 10.93 5.68 6.61
N TRP A 104 11.58 4.58 6.26
CA TRP A 104 11.97 3.55 7.23
C TRP A 104 13.18 3.95 8.08
N SER A 105 13.87 5.02 7.68
CA SER A 105 14.98 5.58 8.43
C SER A 105 14.57 6.76 9.32
N LEU A 106 13.32 7.19 9.25
CA LEU A 106 12.79 8.30 10.03
C LEU A 106 12.26 7.83 11.39
N PRO A 107 12.18 8.71 12.39
CA PRO A 107 11.48 8.42 13.64
C PRO A 107 10.04 7.99 13.41
N ARG A 108 9.54 7.10 14.28
CA ARG A 108 8.22 6.45 14.18
C ARG A 108 7.05 7.41 13.93
N ASP A 109 7.02 8.53 14.65
CA ASP A 109 5.99 9.57 14.51
C ASP A 109 5.95 10.17 13.09
N ARG A 110 7.12 10.41 12.51
CA ARG A 110 7.24 10.94 11.14
C ARG A 110 6.90 9.90 10.09
N GLN A 111 7.21 8.64 10.33
CA GLN A 111 6.85 7.56 9.43
C GLN A 111 5.33 7.47 9.25
N ILE A 112 4.53 7.71 10.30
CA ILE A 112 3.07 7.68 10.23
C ILE A 112 2.53 8.73 9.28
N ILE A 113 2.93 10.00 9.43
CA ILE A 113 2.47 11.11 8.57
C ILE A 113 2.92 10.90 7.11
N LEU A 114 4.21 10.64 6.91
CA LEU A 114 4.78 10.46 5.58
C LEU A 114 4.28 9.18 4.90
N GLY A 115 4.02 8.13 5.67
CA GLY A 115 3.38 6.91 5.18
C GLY A 115 1.99 7.21 4.61
N ARG A 116 1.13 7.95 5.34
CA ARG A 116 -0.18 8.35 4.83
C ARG A 116 -0.09 9.28 3.62
N GLN A 117 0.88 10.21 3.57
CA GLN A 117 1.10 11.03 2.38
C GLN A 117 1.44 10.17 1.16
N ASN A 118 2.35 9.22 1.32
CA ASN A 118 2.76 8.33 0.24
C ASN A 118 1.60 7.43 -0.23
N ILE A 119 0.78 6.93 0.70
CA ILE A 119 -0.41 6.16 0.37
C ILE A 119 -1.41 7.05 -0.39
N PHE A 120 -1.69 8.23 0.12
CA PHE A 120 -2.60 9.19 -0.53
C PHE A 120 -2.15 9.52 -1.96
N ASP A 121 -0.89 9.90 -2.13
CA ASP A 121 -0.33 10.23 -3.43
C ASP A 121 -0.23 8.99 -4.35
N GLY A 122 0.10 7.82 -3.80
CA GLY A 122 0.25 6.58 -4.55
C GLY A 122 -1.07 5.99 -5.06
N THR A 123 -2.15 6.16 -4.31
CA THR A 123 -3.49 5.65 -4.69
C THR A 123 -4.15 6.42 -5.84
N TRP A 124 -3.61 7.56 -6.27
CA TRP A 124 -3.94 8.18 -7.55
C TRP A 124 -3.50 7.34 -8.75
N LYS A 125 -2.47 6.53 -8.58
CA LYS A 125 -1.85 5.74 -9.65
C LYS A 125 -2.17 4.25 -9.56
N ARG A 126 -2.66 3.77 -8.42
CA ARG A 126 -2.85 2.35 -8.11
C ARG A 126 -4.15 2.12 -7.36
N ASN A 127 -4.72 0.95 -7.55
CA ASN A 127 -5.90 0.54 -6.80
C ASN A 127 -5.53 0.03 -5.41
N PRO A 128 -6.42 0.17 -4.42
CA PRO A 128 -6.31 -0.54 -3.15
C PRO A 128 -6.20 -2.05 -3.37
N GLY A 129 -5.55 -2.73 -2.44
CA GLY A 129 -5.31 -4.18 -2.52
C GLY A 129 -4.14 -4.59 -3.43
N ASP A 130 -3.74 -3.73 -4.37
CA ASP A 130 -2.59 -3.96 -5.24
C ASP A 130 -1.29 -3.33 -4.72
N GLY A 131 -1.38 -2.50 -3.68
CA GLY A 131 -0.25 -1.79 -3.12
C GLY A 131 0.21 -2.36 -1.79
N TRP A 132 1.44 -2.04 -1.43
CA TRP A 132 2.00 -2.40 -0.14
C TRP A 132 2.86 -1.27 0.42
N THR A 133 3.06 -1.27 1.72
CA THR A 133 3.96 -0.34 2.40
C THR A 133 4.73 -1.04 3.51
N PHE A 134 5.96 -0.60 3.74
CA PHE A 134 6.79 -1.16 4.79
C PHE A 134 6.27 -0.84 6.18
N THR A 135 6.32 -1.85 7.04
CA THR A 135 6.14 -1.74 8.47
C THR A 135 7.44 -2.21 9.14
N PRO A 136 8.34 -1.29 9.54
CA PRO A 136 9.70 -1.64 9.99
C PRO A 136 9.69 -2.15 11.42
N LEU A 137 9.57 -3.45 11.61
CA LEU A 137 9.58 -4.07 12.94
C LEU A 137 10.99 -4.04 13.55
N VAL A 138 12.01 -4.36 12.76
CA VAL A 138 13.43 -4.30 13.17
C VAL A 138 14.19 -3.28 12.34
N GLN A 139 15.37 -2.90 12.80
CA GLN A 139 16.23 -2.00 12.06
C GLN A 139 16.61 -2.62 10.71
N TYR A 140 16.34 -1.90 9.65
CA TYR A 140 16.57 -2.36 8.28
C TYR A 140 17.53 -1.44 7.50
N HIS A 141 17.21 -0.15 7.39
CA HIS A 141 18.00 0.82 6.63
C HIS A 141 18.36 2.06 7.47
N GLY A 142 19.27 1.96 8.39
CA GLY A 142 19.63 3.11 9.22
C GLY A 142 18.50 3.49 10.17
N GLY A 143 18.46 4.73 10.65
CA GLY A 143 17.43 5.24 11.55
C GLY A 143 17.50 4.72 13.00
N GLY A 144 18.12 3.59 13.25
CA GLY A 144 18.31 3.03 14.58
C GLY A 144 17.02 2.70 15.33
N ALA A 145 17.08 2.63 16.64
CA ALA A 145 15.96 2.30 17.51
C ALA A 145 14.77 3.27 17.39
N ALA A 146 15.00 4.53 17.03
CA ALA A 146 13.92 5.50 16.86
C ALA A 146 13.04 5.23 15.63
N ALA A 147 13.55 4.47 14.66
CA ALA A 147 12.86 4.16 13.41
C ALA A 147 12.17 2.80 13.41
N THR A 148 12.45 1.92 14.39
CA THR A 148 11.93 0.56 14.47
C THR A 148 10.77 0.44 15.45
N LEU A 149 9.93 -0.58 15.25
CA LEU A 149 8.77 -0.84 16.10
C LEU A 149 9.06 -1.86 17.22
N GLU A 150 10.10 -2.69 17.09
CA GLU A 150 10.49 -3.56 18.21
C GLU A 150 11.26 -2.80 19.31
N PRO A 151 11.01 -3.12 20.59
CA PRO A 151 10.03 -4.08 21.11
C PRO A 151 8.59 -3.64 20.86
N LEU A 152 7.74 -4.54 20.31
CA LEU A 152 6.39 -4.19 19.84
C LEU A 152 5.46 -3.75 20.97
N ASP A 153 5.62 -4.33 22.15
CA ASP A 153 4.81 -3.98 23.32
C ASP A 153 5.12 -2.57 23.82
N GLU A 154 6.40 -2.16 23.79
CA GLU A 154 6.82 -0.80 24.17
C GLU A 154 6.34 0.27 23.17
N HIS A 155 6.19 -0.11 21.89
CA HIS A 155 5.79 0.78 20.80
C HIS A 155 4.42 0.42 20.22
N LEU A 156 3.53 -0.17 21.03
CA LEU A 156 2.27 -0.73 20.55
C LEU A 156 1.38 0.29 19.85
N ASP A 157 1.33 1.54 20.34
CA ASP A 157 0.49 2.59 19.72
C ASP A 157 0.98 2.95 18.31
N ALA A 158 2.29 3.09 18.13
CA ALA A 158 2.89 3.32 16.83
C ALA A 158 2.65 2.11 15.89
N TYR A 159 2.77 0.89 16.40
CA TYR A 159 2.52 -0.32 15.65
C TYR A 159 1.05 -0.41 15.19
N LYS A 160 0.10 -0.16 16.09
CA LYS A 160 -1.33 -0.09 15.75
C LYS A 160 -1.61 0.99 14.70
N ALA A 161 -0.98 2.17 14.82
CA ALA A 161 -1.14 3.25 13.86
C ALA A 161 -0.66 2.85 12.45
N HIS A 162 0.47 2.14 12.33
CA HIS A 162 0.93 1.58 11.05
C HIS A 162 -0.07 0.58 10.46
N MET A 163 -0.58 -0.35 11.26
CA MET A 163 -1.55 -1.34 10.80
C MET A 163 -2.84 -0.67 10.33
N ILE A 164 -3.40 0.23 11.11
CA ILE A 164 -4.67 0.91 10.81
C ILE A 164 -4.54 1.79 9.56
N GLN A 165 -3.45 2.54 9.40
CA GLN A 165 -3.29 3.34 8.18
C GLN A 165 -3.16 2.48 6.92
N ASN A 166 -2.46 1.35 7.00
CA ASN A 166 -2.25 0.47 5.87
C ASN A 166 -3.56 -0.23 5.49
N TYR A 167 -4.15 -0.96 6.43
CA TYR A 167 -5.39 -1.70 6.17
C TYR A 167 -6.59 -0.79 5.91
N GLY A 168 -6.70 0.34 6.62
CA GLY A 168 -7.74 1.33 6.39
C GLY A 168 -7.64 2.04 5.03
N SER A 169 -6.50 1.95 4.38
CA SER A 169 -6.29 2.41 3.00
C SER A 169 -6.33 1.30 1.97
N GLY A 170 -6.64 0.05 2.37
CA GLY A 170 -6.62 -1.11 1.49
C GLY A 170 -5.23 -1.51 1.02
N VAL A 171 -4.18 -1.05 1.71
CA VAL A 171 -2.78 -1.29 1.37
C VAL A 171 -2.22 -2.41 2.25
N GLN A 172 -1.53 -3.35 1.64
CA GLN A 172 -0.92 -4.46 2.37
C GLN A 172 0.28 -3.99 3.20
N SER A 173 0.41 -4.51 4.42
CA SER A 173 1.59 -4.29 5.25
C SER A 173 2.70 -5.28 4.89
N CYS A 174 3.84 -4.77 4.43
CA CYS A 174 5.05 -5.57 4.30
C CYS A 174 5.85 -5.47 5.60
N TYR A 175 5.66 -6.43 6.50
CA TYR A 175 6.32 -6.46 7.80
C TYR A 175 7.77 -6.87 7.67
N ARG A 176 8.68 -6.00 8.09
CA ARG A 176 10.12 -6.25 8.10
C ARG A 176 10.58 -6.57 9.52
N GLY A 177 10.52 -7.86 9.87
CA GLY A 177 10.91 -8.36 11.20
C GLY A 177 10.68 -9.86 11.33
N PHE A 178 11.01 -10.41 12.51
CA PHE A 178 11.00 -11.85 12.74
C PHE A 178 9.66 -12.36 13.28
N ARG A 179 8.77 -11.46 13.75
CA ARG A 179 7.51 -11.80 14.42
C ARG A 179 6.50 -10.66 14.28
N LEU A 180 5.23 -10.99 14.36
CA LEU A 180 4.14 -10.01 14.31
C LEU A 180 3.66 -9.58 15.72
N TYR A 181 4.09 -10.27 16.76
CA TYR A 181 3.78 -9.95 18.17
C TYR A 181 4.86 -10.54 19.08
N ASP A 182 5.12 -9.87 20.19
CA ASP A 182 6.13 -10.25 21.20
C ASP A 182 5.51 -10.55 22.58
N THR A 183 4.29 -10.10 22.83
CA THR A 183 3.52 -10.36 24.05
C THR A 183 2.08 -10.76 23.72
N ASP A 184 1.33 -11.25 24.71
CA ASP A 184 -0.12 -11.52 24.52
C ASP A 184 -0.90 -10.21 24.24
N ARG A 185 -0.49 -9.09 24.81
CA ARG A 185 -1.10 -7.77 24.55
C ARG A 185 -0.94 -7.36 23.09
N THR A 186 0.25 -7.48 22.52
CA THR A 186 0.49 -7.19 21.09
C THR A 186 -0.22 -8.18 20.19
N LYS A 187 -0.28 -9.46 20.58
CA LYS A 187 -1.01 -10.49 19.85
C LYS A 187 -2.50 -10.18 19.74
N GLU A 188 -3.15 -9.81 20.84
CA GLU A 188 -4.57 -9.45 20.82
C GLU A 188 -4.82 -8.20 19.97
N ALA A 189 -3.96 -7.16 20.06
CA ALA A 189 -4.07 -5.97 19.21
C ALA A 189 -3.96 -6.31 17.71
N VAL A 190 -3.04 -7.19 17.33
CA VAL A 190 -2.92 -7.67 15.94
C VAL A 190 -4.16 -8.41 15.50
N LYS A 191 -4.71 -9.30 16.35
CA LYS A 191 -5.95 -10.04 16.04
C LYS A 191 -7.15 -9.11 15.86
N GLU A 192 -7.32 -8.13 16.74
CA GLU A 192 -8.42 -7.16 16.66
C GLU A 192 -8.37 -6.37 15.34
N ILE A 193 -7.21 -5.85 14.98
CA ILE A 193 -7.05 -5.05 13.76
C ILE A 193 -7.26 -5.92 12.50
N ILE A 194 -6.73 -7.14 12.50
CA ILE A 194 -6.93 -8.07 11.37
C ILE A 194 -8.41 -8.50 11.27
N ALA A 195 -9.09 -8.73 12.39
CA ALA A 195 -10.51 -9.05 12.40
C ALA A 195 -11.35 -7.91 11.83
N TRP A 196 -11.09 -6.69 12.28
CA TRP A 196 -11.71 -5.48 11.74
C TRP A 196 -11.47 -5.32 10.23
N TYR A 197 -10.23 -5.50 9.76
CA TYR A 197 -9.93 -5.46 8.33
C TYR A 197 -10.69 -6.53 7.54
N LYS A 198 -10.75 -7.77 8.05
CA LYS A 198 -11.45 -8.87 7.40
C LYS A 198 -12.96 -8.63 7.30
N GLU A 199 -13.55 -7.95 8.27
CA GLU A 199 -14.95 -7.57 8.27
C GLU A 199 -15.28 -6.59 7.12
N HIS A 200 -14.38 -5.63 6.87
CA HIS A 200 -14.60 -4.54 5.92
C HIS A 200 -13.74 -4.63 4.65
N ARG A 201 -12.99 -5.72 4.44
CA ARG A 201 -11.97 -5.78 3.38
C ARG A 201 -12.53 -5.57 1.98
N ASP A 202 -13.77 -5.97 1.70
CA ASP A 202 -14.35 -5.86 0.37
C ASP A 202 -14.53 -4.39 -0.02
N ILE A 203 -14.99 -3.57 0.93
CA ILE A 203 -15.08 -2.12 0.69
C ILE A 203 -13.72 -1.44 0.81
N LEU A 204 -12.83 -1.85 1.72
CA LEU A 204 -11.50 -1.28 1.87
C LEU A 204 -10.58 -1.54 0.66
N ASN A 205 -10.84 -2.59 -0.12
CA ASN A 205 -10.14 -2.89 -1.36
C ASN A 205 -10.82 -2.31 -2.62
N SER A 206 -11.86 -1.50 -2.43
CA SER A 206 -12.58 -0.83 -3.52
C SER A 206 -11.96 0.53 -3.88
N ASP A 207 -12.53 1.22 -4.87
CA ASP A 207 -12.04 2.50 -5.37
C ASP A 207 -11.93 3.56 -4.26
N ILE A 208 -10.97 4.47 -4.39
CA ILE A 208 -10.70 5.54 -3.42
C ILE A 208 -11.18 6.89 -3.93
N ILE A 209 -11.86 7.62 -3.06
CA ILE A 209 -12.09 9.06 -3.15
C ILE A 209 -11.17 9.76 -2.14
N HIS A 210 -10.28 10.60 -2.63
CA HIS A 210 -9.36 11.36 -1.81
C HIS A 210 -10.09 12.54 -1.16
N LEU A 211 -10.11 12.61 0.17
CA LEU A 211 -10.80 13.66 0.91
C LEU A 211 -9.86 14.81 1.24
N ARG A 212 -8.88 14.56 2.10
CA ARG A 212 -7.88 15.55 2.50
C ARG A 212 -6.51 14.92 2.63
N ARG A 213 -5.52 15.51 1.93
CA ARG A 213 -4.14 15.05 1.98
C ARG A 213 -3.54 15.28 3.37
N PRO A 214 -2.80 14.31 3.94
CA PRO A 214 -2.11 14.47 5.21
C PRO A 214 -1.11 15.64 5.19
N ASP A 215 -1.21 16.57 6.14
CA ASP A 215 -0.30 17.69 6.32
C ASP A 215 0.26 17.82 7.76
N GLY A 216 -0.20 16.95 8.66
CA GLY A 216 0.22 16.94 10.07
C GLY A 216 -0.35 18.09 10.92
N ARG A 217 -1.31 18.88 10.41
CA ARG A 217 -1.83 20.09 11.07
C ARG A 217 -3.30 20.00 11.45
N ASP A 218 -4.05 19.19 10.73
CA ASP A 218 -5.48 18.98 10.93
C ASP A 218 -5.81 17.55 10.45
N TRP A 219 -7.08 17.15 10.52
CA TRP A 219 -7.51 15.84 10.06
C TRP A 219 -7.06 15.56 8.63
N ASP A 220 -6.88 14.30 8.31
CA ASP A 220 -6.68 13.80 6.96
C ASP A 220 -7.53 12.54 6.75
N GLY A 221 -7.74 12.15 5.49
CA GLY A 221 -8.54 10.95 5.25
C GLY A 221 -8.79 10.64 3.80
N ILE A 222 -9.30 9.44 3.61
CA ILE A 222 -9.75 8.88 2.34
C ILE A 222 -11.10 8.18 2.52
N MET A 223 -11.82 7.98 1.43
CA MET A 223 -13.07 7.22 1.39
C MET A 223 -12.96 6.12 0.33
N HIS A 224 -13.32 4.91 0.68
CA HIS A 224 -13.52 3.82 -0.28
C HIS A 224 -14.96 3.79 -0.74
N VAL A 225 -15.19 3.48 -2.01
CA VAL A 225 -16.53 3.44 -2.61
C VAL A 225 -16.72 2.22 -3.49
N ASN A 226 -17.90 1.59 -3.35
CA ASN A 226 -18.34 0.54 -4.26
C ASN A 226 -19.87 0.46 -4.23
N PRO A 227 -20.58 0.93 -5.27
CA PRO A 227 -22.04 0.93 -5.30
C PRO A 227 -22.65 -0.48 -5.30
N SER A 228 -21.88 -1.51 -5.63
CA SER A 228 -22.35 -2.90 -5.72
C SER A 228 -22.36 -3.62 -4.38
N LEU A 229 -21.67 -3.10 -3.36
CA LEU A 229 -21.64 -3.69 -2.03
C LEU A 229 -22.80 -3.18 -1.15
N GLU A 230 -23.08 -3.88 -0.06
CA GLU A 230 -24.00 -3.39 0.99
C GLU A 230 -23.40 -2.17 1.69
N GLU A 231 -22.12 -2.24 2.07
CA GLU A 231 -21.31 -1.10 2.49
C GLU A 231 -20.85 -0.35 1.26
N LYS A 232 -21.59 0.69 0.87
CA LYS A 232 -21.34 1.46 -0.36
C LYS A 232 -20.20 2.47 -0.23
N GLY A 233 -19.85 2.79 0.99
CA GLY A 233 -18.72 3.66 1.29
C GLY A 233 -18.13 3.37 2.67
N PHE A 234 -16.83 3.57 2.77
CA PHE A 234 -16.07 3.45 4.00
C PHE A 234 -15.09 4.61 4.12
N VAL A 235 -15.17 5.39 5.18
CA VAL A 235 -14.35 6.60 5.37
C VAL A 235 -13.36 6.37 6.49
N MET A 236 -12.08 6.59 6.22
CA MET A 236 -11.03 6.65 7.23
C MET A 236 -10.65 8.11 7.47
N LEU A 237 -10.67 8.52 8.73
CA LEU A 237 -10.32 9.87 9.18
C LEU A 237 -9.26 9.77 10.27
N TYR A 238 -8.21 10.53 10.13
CA TYR A 238 -7.09 10.56 11.07
C TYR A 238 -6.91 11.96 11.64
N ASN A 239 -6.48 12.03 12.88
CA ASN A 239 -6.08 13.26 13.55
C ASN A 239 -4.60 13.14 13.95
N PRO A 240 -3.70 13.88 13.31
CA PRO A 240 -2.27 13.85 13.63
C PRO A 240 -1.87 14.82 14.75
N THR A 241 -2.85 15.47 15.39
CA THR A 241 -2.56 16.47 16.43
C THR A 241 -2.72 15.88 17.82
N GLY A 242 -1.95 16.39 18.79
CA GLY A 242 -2.00 15.96 20.19
C GLY A 242 -3.26 16.39 20.95
N GLU A 243 -4.29 16.91 20.26
CA GLU A 243 -5.56 17.33 20.86
C GLU A 243 -6.73 16.66 20.12
N GLU A 244 -7.81 16.36 20.83
CA GLU A 244 -9.05 15.91 20.22
C GLU A 244 -9.63 17.02 19.35
N ILE A 245 -10.07 16.68 18.14
CA ILE A 245 -10.68 17.63 17.21
C ILE A 245 -12.10 17.23 16.85
N THR A 246 -12.97 18.22 16.74
CA THR A 246 -14.31 18.05 16.18
C THR A 246 -14.40 18.83 14.86
N ARG A 247 -14.86 18.16 13.79
CA ARG A 247 -15.00 18.76 12.46
C ARG A 247 -16.33 18.38 11.84
N THR A 248 -16.86 19.27 11.02
CA THR A 248 -17.91 18.93 10.05
C THR A 248 -17.25 18.67 8.72
N ILE A 249 -17.45 17.47 8.19
CA ILE A 249 -16.80 17.00 6.96
C ILE A 249 -17.88 16.77 5.91
N SER A 250 -17.68 17.33 4.74
CA SER A 250 -18.50 17.10 3.57
C SER A 250 -17.99 15.84 2.84
N LEU A 251 -18.81 14.81 2.81
CA LEU A 251 -18.48 13.53 2.17
C LEU A 251 -19.11 13.47 0.78
N PRO A 252 -18.29 13.36 -0.30
CA PRO A 252 -18.79 13.26 -1.67
C PRO A 252 -19.29 11.84 -1.96
N LEU A 253 -20.60 11.62 -1.88
CA LEU A 253 -21.22 10.30 -2.00
C LEU A 253 -21.70 9.94 -3.41
N TYR A 254 -21.40 10.74 -4.43
CA TYR A 254 -21.83 10.48 -5.81
C TYR A 254 -21.53 9.06 -6.28
N TYR A 255 -20.30 8.58 -6.07
CA TYR A 255 -19.86 7.26 -6.53
C TYR A 255 -20.39 6.08 -5.70
N THR A 256 -21.06 6.34 -4.59
CA THR A 256 -21.75 5.29 -3.83
C THR A 256 -23.07 4.88 -4.50
N GLY A 257 -23.57 5.65 -5.46
CA GLY A 257 -24.87 5.45 -6.10
C GLY A 257 -26.06 5.88 -5.23
N LEU A 258 -25.84 6.44 -4.06
CA LEU A 258 -26.89 7.00 -3.20
C LEU A 258 -27.36 8.34 -3.74
N THR A 259 -28.69 8.60 -3.75
CA THR A 259 -29.25 9.78 -4.44
C THR A 259 -29.90 10.80 -3.52
N ARG A 260 -30.45 10.38 -2.39
CA ARG A 260 -31.21 11.29 -1.50
C ARG A 260 -30.81 11.20 -0.04
N MET A 261 -30.53 9.99 0.42
CA MET A 261 -30.29 9.68 1.82
C MET A 261 -29.18 8.63 1.92
N ALA A 262 -28.30 8.79 2.90
CA ALA A 262 -27.35 7.79 3.32
C ALA A 262 -27.65 7.36 4.76
N ARG A 263 -27.33 6.12 5.09
CA ARG A 263 -27.27 5.62 6.46
C ARG A 263 -25.81 5.56 6.85
N ILE A 264 -25.41 6.37 7.81
CA ILE A 264 -24.01 6.51 8.22
C ILE A 264 -23.87 6.09 9.67
N SER A 265 -23.00 5.13 9.94
CA SER A 265 -22.58 4.74 11.29
C SER A 265 -21.11 5.04 11.52
N GLU A 266 -20.76 5.44 12.72
CA GLU A 266 -19.38 5.69 13.15
C GLU A 266 -18.94 4.52 14.04
N ARG A 267 -17.78 3.93 13.75
CA ARG A 267 -17.15 2.83 14.51
C ARG A 267 -18.10 1.66 14.81
N GLY A 268 -18.95 1.29 13.85
CA GLY A 268 -19.95 0.23 14.05
C GLY A 268 -21.12 0.60 14.99
N GLY A 269 -21.21 1.86 15.42
CA GLY A 269 -22.27 2.35 16.29
C GLY A 269 -23.61 2.51 15.56
N LYS A 270 -24.57 3.16 16.24
CA LYS A 270 -25.92 3.36 15.69
C LYS A 270 -25.89 4.22 14.41
N ALA A 271 -26.44 3.68 13.33
CA ALA A 271 -26.57 4.38 12.07
C ALA A 271 -27.59 5.53 12.16
N ARG A 272 -27.22 6.68 11.62
CA ARG A 272 -28.10 7.85 11.43
C ARG A 272 -28.41 8.05 9.96
N ARG A 273 -29.58 8.60 9.65
CA ARG A 273 -29.95 9.01 8.29
C ARG A 273 -29.43 10.43 8.05
N VAL A 274 -28.74 10.62 6.94
CA VAL A 274 -28.20 11.91 6.52
C VAL A 274 -28.74 12.20 5.12
N ARG A 275 -29.30 13.39 4.93
CA ARG A 275 -29.78 13.82 3.62
C ARG A 275 -28.60 14.31 2.77
N LEU A 276 -28.57 13.91 1.51
CA LEU A 276 -27.64 14.41 0.53
C LEU A 276 -28.14 15.74 -0.05
N ASP A 277 -27.18 16.62 -0.34
CA ASP A 277 -27.44 17.84 -1.10
C ASP A 277 -27.61 17.56 -2.62
N ARG A 278 -27.70 18.61 -3.44
CA ARG A 278 -27.84 18.49 -4.89
C ARG A 278 -26.59 17.97 -5.60
N GLU A 279 -25.46 18.06 -4.95
CA GLU A 279 -24.15 17.58 -5.43
C GLU A 279 -23.80 16.20 -4.85
N TYR A 280 -24.78 15.57 -4.18
CA TYR A 280 -24.63 14.26 -3.52
C TYR A 280 -23.67 14.27 -2.34
N ASN A 281 -23.41 15.42 -1.71
CA ASN A 281 -22.62 15.47 -0.49
C ASN A 281 -23.47 15.21 0.75
N ALA A 282 -22.83 14.65 1.78
CA ALA A 282 -23.39 14.50 3.12
C ALA A 282 -22.51 15.21 4.16
N GLU A 283 -23.08 16.16 4.90
CA GLU A 283 -22.41 16.83 6.01
C GLU A 283 -22.42 15.94 7.25
N VAL A 284 -21.26 15.58 7.77
CA VAL A 284 -21.09 14.69 8.92
C VAL A 284 -20.21 15.34 9.96
N LYS A 285 -20.78 15.56 11.16
CA LYS A 285 -19.99 16.01 12.32
C LYS A 285 -19.34 14.79 12.97
N VAL A 286 -18.01 14.82 13.11
CA VAL A 286 -17.17 13.77 13.69
C VAL A 286 -16.25 14.35 14.75
N THR A 287 -15.93 13.55 15.77
CA THR A 287 -14.91 13.85 16.77
C THR A 287 -13.82 12.81 16.67
N ILE A 288 -12.59 13.25 16.45
CA ILE A 288 -11.43 12.38 16.24
C ILE A 288 -10.48 12.56 17.41
N PRO A 289 -10.16 11.48 18.16
CA PRO A 289 -9.24 11.56 19.30
C PRO A 289 -7.88 12.13 18.92
N ALA A 290 -7.17 12.67 19.90
CA ALA A 290 -5.78 13.10 19.75
C ALA A 290 -4.91 11.94 19.25
N ASP A 291 -4.03 12.21 18.29
CA ASP A 291 -3.13 11.23 17.65
C ASP A 291 -3.85 9.93 17.23
N GLY A 292 -5.14 10.07 16.88
CA GLY A 292 -6.05 8.96 16.71
C GLY A 292 -6.75 8.94 15.35
N TYR A 293 -7.79 8.10 15.27
CA TYR A 293 -8.58 7.91 14.05
C TYR A 293 -10.03 7.55 14.38
N THR A 294 -10.89 7.76 13.41
CA THR A 294 -12.25 7.20 13.39
C THR A 294 -12.60 6.71 11.99
N TRP A 295 -13.66 5.92 11.87
CA TRP A 295 -14.16 5.48 10.57
C TRP A 295 -15.68 5.56 10.50
N LEU A 296 -16.18 5.73 9.27
CA LEU A 296 -17.61 5.77 8.99
C LEU A 296 -17.95 4.69 7.97
N VAL A 297 -19.06 3.99 8.20
CA VAL A 297 -19.66 3.07 7.24
C VAL A 297 -20.88 3.73 6.63
N ILE A 298 -21.00 3.66 5.30
CA ILE A 298 -22.07 4.29 4.52
C ILE A 298 -22.86 3.21 3.78
N LYS A 299 -24.18 3.19 4.03
CA LYS A 299 -25.14 2.27 3.41
C LYS A 299 -26.31 3.02 2.81
#